data_86389e467b1e50ba75771b4f5b719175
#
_entry.id   86389e467b1e50ba75771b4f5b719175
#
_cell.length_a   1.000
_cell.length_b   1.000
_cell.length_c   1.000
_cell.angle_alpha   90.00
_cell.angle_beta   90.00
_cell.angle_gamma   90.00
#
_symmetry.space_group_name_H-M   'P 1'
#
loop_
_entity.id
_entity.type
_entity.pdbx_description
1 polymer ?
#
loop_
_entity_poly.entity_id
_entity_poly.type
_entity_poly.pdbx_seq_one_letter_code
_entity_poly.pdbx_strand_id
1 'polypeptide(L)'
;PGITQALFEQIAALEISHAISDMEQVVIHGHLILTLALEMAPKNRESVLTSLAEYSASRGLELRAQEGDHQQIERSASDSTVHITVMGRELSARPLGQVAAIVSAAGGNIERIFRIAHYPVTAIELLVSNVAVDAIKTSLAEVANSTEVDIGVQAGGLQRRAKKLVVLDVDSTLIQQEVIE
;
A
#
# COMPACT_ATOMS: atom_id res chain seq x y z
N PRO A 1 -14.14 10.49 13.66
CA PRO A 1 -13.85 11.63 12.76
C PRO A 1 -12.90 12.62 13.46
N GLY A 2 -11.98 13.25 12.70
CA GLY A 2 -11.13 14.34 13.20
C GLY A 2 -9.85 13.94 13.96
N ILE A 3 -9.56 12.66 14.14
CA ILE A 3 -8.33 12.22 14.87
C ILE A 3 -7.08 12.71 14.15
N THR A 4 -7.00 12.54 12.85
CA THR A 4 -5.84 12.92 12.04
C THR A 4 -5.64 14.44 12.05
N GLN A 5 -6.72 15.22 11.90
CA GLN A 5 -6.67 16.66 12.01
C GLN A 5 -6.12 17.10 13.37
N ALA A 6 -6.71 16.61 14.44
CA ALA A 6 -6.31 16.99 15.78
C ALA A 6 -4.87 16.56 16.14
N LEU A 7 -4.39 15.43 15.59
CA LEU A 7 -2.99 15.02 15.73
C LEU A 7 -2.04 16.03 15.07
N PHE A 8 -2.33 16.48 13.86
CA PHE A 8 -1.51 17.48 13.19
C PHE A 8 -1.56 18.84 13.89
N GLU A 9 -2.73 19.23 14.41
CA GLU A 9 -2.85 20.44 15.24
C GLU A 9 -1.98 20.36 16.50
N GLN A 10 -1.93 19.18 17.15
CA GLN A 10 -1.04 18.96 18.30
C GLN A 10 0.45 19.09 17.92
N ILE A 11 0.87 18.50 16.80
CA ILE A 11 2.26 18.59 16.35
C ILE A 11 2.60 20.05 15.99
N ALA A 12 1.71 20.75 15.29
CA ALA A 12 1.90 22.14 14.91
C ALA A 12 1.97 23.08 16.11
N ALA A 13 1.17 22.82 17.15
CA ALA A 13 1.14 23.64 18.37
C ALA A 13 2.46 23.60 19.18
N LEU A 14 3.34 22.64 18.91
CA LEU A 14 4.65 22.57 19.56
C LEU A 14 5.64 23.61 19.03
N GLU A 15 5.33 24.27 17.91
CA GLU A 15 6.15 25.33 17.28
C GLU A 15 7.62 24.92 17.07
N ILE A 16 7.88 23.64 16.89
CA ILE A 16 9.21 23.09 16.64
C ILE A 16 9.44 22.86 15.15
N SER A 17 10.67 23.02 14.70
CA SER A 17 11.07 22.67 13.34
C SER A 17 11.04 21.16 13.17
N HIS A 18 10.20 20.67 12.26
CA HIS A 18 10.07 19.26 11.89
C HIS A 18 9.71 19.14 10.41
N ALA A 19 9.93 17.97 9.85
CA ALA A 19 9.43 17.57 8.56
C ALA A 19 8.68 16.24 8.67
N ILE A 20 7.65 16.06 7.88
CA ILE A 20 6.98 14.77 7.69
C ILE A 20 7.62 14.14 6.47
N SER A 21 8.39 13.07 6.66
CA SER A 21 9.06 12.37 5.57
C SER A 21 8.23 11.24 4.99
N ASP A 22 7.34 10.65 5.80
CA ASP A 22 6.40 9.63 5.31
C ASP A 22 5.14 9.59 6.17
N MET A 23 4.03 9.18 5.55
CA MET A 23 2.74 9.05 6.23
C MET A 23 1.87 8.01 5.54
N GLU A 24 1.29 7.12 6.34
CA GLU A 24 0.28 6.19 5.88
C GLU A 24 -0.90 6.12 6.85
N GLN A 25 -2.11 6.18 6.32
CA GLN A 25 -3.32 5.97 7.10
C GLN A 25 -4.16 4.87 6.46
N VAL A 26 -4.60 3.92 7.27
CA VAL A 26 -5.50 2.86 6.85
C VAL A 26 -6.62 2.65 7.86
N VAL A 27 -7.83 2.35 7.36
CA VAL A 27 -8.96 1.96 8.19
C VAL A 27 -9.35 0.53 7.85
N ILE A 28 -9.22 -0.38 8.82
CA ILE A 28 -9.56 -1.79 8.66
C ILE A 28 -10.62 -2.15 9.70
N HIS A 29 -11.80 -2.59 9.24
CA HIS A 29 -12.92 -2.95 10.13
C HIS A 29 -13.24 -1.91 11.21
N GLY A 30 -13.18 -0.62 10.84
CA GLY A 30 -13.45 0.49 11.76
C GLY A 30 -12.27 0.90 12.65
N HIS A 31 -11.14 0.19 12.59
CA HIS A 31 -9.92 0.57 13.30
C HIS A 31 -9.03 1.43 12.42
N LEU A 32 -8.70 2.62 12.90
CA LEU A 32 -7.77 3.54 12.27
C LEU A 32 -6.35 3.20 12.72
N ILE A 33 -5.46 2.99 11.76
CA ILE A 33 -4.01 2.90 11.97
C ILE A 33 -3.40 4.07 11.19
N LEU A 34 -2.62 4.89 11.88
CA LEU A 34 -1.87 6.00 11.29
C LEU A 34 -0.40 5.81 11.65
N THR A 35 0.43 5.72 10.64
CA THR A 35 1.89 5.73 10.78
C THR A 35 2.40 7.07 10.28
N LEU A 36 3.34 7.67 11.02
CA LEU A 36 3.90 8.97 10.71
C LEU A 36 5.41 8.93 10.96
N ALA A 37 6.19 9.26 9.94
CA ALA A 37 7.62 9.47 10.06
C ALA A 37 7.91 10.96 10.20
N LEU A 38 8.51 11.34 11.34
CA LEU A 38 8.85 12.72 11.68
C LEU A 38 10.37 12.88 11.76
N GLU A 39 10.87 13.81 11.01
CA GLU A 39 12.26 14.25 11.09
C GLU A 39 12.34 15.52 11.93
N MET A 40 13.16 15.49 12.97
CA MET A 40 13.34 16.62 13.87
C MET A 40 14.70 16.59 14.55
N ALA A 41 15.10 17.72 15.11
CA ALA A 41 16.31 17.75 15.94
C ALA A 41 16.14 16.85 17.19
N PRO A 42 17.15 16.06 17.58
CA PRO A 42 17.07 15.12 18.71
C PRO A 42 16.57 15.74 20.02
N LYS A 43 16.92 17.01 20.28
CA LYS A 43 16.47 17.76 21.46
C LYS A 43 14.95 17.94 21.55
N ASN A 44 14.24 17.86 20.43
CA ASN A 44 12.78 18.07 20.38
C ASN A 44 11.99 16.77 20.56
N ARG A 45 12.66 15.62 20.50
CA ARG A 45 12.03 14.30 20.52
C ARG A 45 11.17 14.07 21.77
N GLU A 46 11.72 14.37 22.93
CA GLU A 46 11.02 14.13 24.20
C GLU A 46 9.75 14.99 24.31
N SER A 47 9.81 16.24 23.93
CA SER A 47 8.66 17.15 23.93
C SER A 47 7.55 16.65 23.00
N VAL A 48 7.90 16.19 21.77
CA VAL A 48 6.96 15.64 20.81
C VAL A 48 6.31 14.37 21.36
N LEU A 49 7.12 13.43 21.86
CA LEU A 49 6.60 12.15 22.37
C LEU A 49 5.70 12.36 23.56
N THR A 50 6.03 13.26 24.48
CA THR A 50 5.20 13.59 25.64
C THR A 50 3.85 14.15 25.19
N SER A 51 3.84 15.13 24.29
CA SER A 51 2.60 15.73 23.79
C SER A 51 1.73 14.72 23.05
N LEU A 52 2.33 13.88 22.21
CA LEU A 52 1.58 12.84 21.49
C LEU A 52 1.07 11.74 22.43
N ALA A 53 1.81 11.40 23.48
CA ALA A 53 1.37 10.42 24.48
C ALA A 53 0.18 10.94 25.29
N GLU A 54 0.23 12.20 25.74
CA GLU A 54 -0.89 12.85 26.44
C GLU A 54 -2.14 12.93 25.57
N TYR A 55 -1.97 13.35 24.30
CA TYR A 55 -3.07 13.39 23.35
C TYR A 55 -3.68 12.00 23.13
N SER A 56 -2.84 10.99 22.90
CA SER A 56 -3.29 9.63 22.66
C SER A 56 -4.03 9.05 23.86
N ALA A 57 -3.51 9.25 25.05
CA ALA A 57 -4.14 8.83 26.31
C ALA A 57 -5.52 9.49 26.50
N SER A 58 -5.64 10.79 26.21
CA SER A 58 -6.90 11.54 26.33
C SER A 58 -8.00 11.06 25.38
N ARG A 59 -7.61 10.38 24.29
CA ARG A 59 -8.51 9.87 23.25
C ARG A 59 -8.66 8.36 23.24
N GLY A 60 -8.01 7.66 24.17
CA GLY A 60 -8.01 6.18 24.24
C GLY A 60 -7.31 5.55 23.03
N LEU A 61 -6.30 6.22 22.47
CA LEU A 61 -5.49 5.73 21.35
C LEU A 61 -4.23 5.06 21.89
N GLU A 62 -3.77 4.02 21.20
CA GLU A 62 -2.47 3.41 21.42
C GLU A 62 -1.41 4.15 20.62
N LEU A 63 -0.36 4.66 21.26
CA LEU A 63 0.80 5.27 20.65
C LEU A 63 2.00 4.32 20.75
N ARG A 64 2.64 4.05 19.61
CA ARG A 64 3.95 3.38 19.57
C ARG A 64 4.92 4.31 18.85
N ALA A 65 6.06 4.57 19.46
CA ALA A 65 7.10 5.37 18.88
C ALA A 65 8.42 4.61 18.90
N GLN A 66 9.14 4.67 17.80
CA GLN A 66 10.48 4.08 17.67
C GLN A 66 11.40 5.06 16.94
N GLU A 67 12.67 4.93 17.18
CA GLU A 67 13.70 5.66 16.44
C GLU A 67 13.92 4.94 15.11
N GLY A 68 13.81 5.68 14.00
CA GLY A 68 14.07 5.19 12.65
C GLY A 68 15.45 5.62 12.16
N ASP A 69 16.02 4.83 11.26
CA ASP A 69 17.23 5.20 10.53
C ASP A 69 16.83 5.88 9.22
N HIS A 70 17.35 7.09 8.97
CA HIS A 70 17.14 7.84 7.73
C HIS A 70 17.44 7.02 6.45
N GLN A 71 18.41 6.10 6.52
CA GLN A 71 18.77 5.25 5.39
C GLN A 71 17.70 4.22 5.03
N GLN A 72 16.81 3.87 5.96
CA GLN A 72 15.71 2.95 5.67
C GLN A 72 14.58 3.62 4.88
N ILE A 73 14.35 4.90 5.09
CA ILE A 73 13.30 5.67 4.40
C ILE A 73 13.67 5.86 2.92
N GLU A 74 14.94 6.16 2.62
CA GLU A 74 15.42 6.31 1.24
C GLU A 74 15.40 5.00 0.43
N ARG A 75 15.58 3.84 1.09
CA ARG A 75 15.54 2.53 0.43
C ARG A 75 14.14 2.09 -0.01
N SER A 76 13.10 2.62 0.61
CA SER A 76 11.72 2.35 0.22
C SER A 76 11.30 3.08 -1.08
N ALA A 77 12.09 4.05 -1.52
CA ALA A 77 11.89 4.79 -2.76
C ALA A 77 12.61 4.15 -3.97
N SER A 78 12.82 2.83 -3.99
CA SER A 78 13.43 2.18 -5.15
C SER A 78 12.55 2.37 -6.39
N ASP A 79 13.15 2.87 -7.48
CA ASP A 79 12.49 3.15 -8.76
C ASP A 79 11.86 1.90 -9.43
N SER A 80 12.17 0.70 -8.96
CA SER A 80 11.67 -0.56 -9.48
C SER A 80 10.68 -1.22 -8.51
N THR A 81 9.44 -0.74 -8.52
CA THR A 81 8.35 -1.42 -7.84
C THR A 81 7.65 -2.40 -8.76
N VAL A 82 7.19 -3.53 -8.23
CA VAL A 82 6.34 -4.50 -8.92
C VAL A 82 5.02 -4.58 -8.18
N HIS A 83 3.94 -4.58 -8.92
CA HIS A 83 2.60 -4.78 -8.42
C HIS A 83 2.16 -6.21 -8.71
N ILE A 84 1.78 -6.95 -7.67
CA ILE A 84 1.23 -8.28 -7.78
C ILE A 84 -0.23 -8.20 -7.32
N THR A 85 -1.16 -8.51 -8.22
CA THR A 85 -2.58 -8.58 -7.89
C THR A 85 -2.98 -10.04 -7.77
N VAL A 86 -3.52 -10.43 -6.63
CA VAL A 86 -4.09 -11.76 -6.39
C VAL A 86 -5.59 -11.62 -6.25
N MET A 87 -6.34 -12.37 -7.06
CA MET A 87 -7.79 -12.25 -7.14
C MET A 87 -8.48 -13.61 -7.11
N GLY A 88 -9.57 -13.71 -6.37
CA GLY A 88 -10.38 -14.91 -6.30
C GLY A 88 -11.72 -14.65 -5.65
N ARG A 89 -12.66 -15.58 -5.78
CA ARG A 89 -13.96 -15.49 -5.08
C ARG A 89 -13.77 -15.49 -3.57
N GLU A 90 -12.91 -16.38 -3.10
CA GLU A 90 -12.44 -16.46 -1.71
C GLU A 90 -10.92 -16.55 -1.71
N LEU A 91 -10.27 -15.64 -1.02
CA LEU A 91 -8.82 -15.68 -0.86
C LEU A 91 -8.47 -16.37 0.45
N SER A 92 -7.85 -17.54 0.35
CA SER A 92 -7.28 -18.24 1.50
C SER A 92 -5.83 -17.82 1.76
N ALA A 93 -5.28 -18.19 2.90
CA ALA A 93 -3.89 -17.90 3.25
C ALA A 93 -2.88 -18.64 2.36
N ARG A 94 -3.25 -19.79 1.78
CA ARG A 94 -2.33 -20.64 1.02
C ARG A 94 -1.76 -19.96 -0.23
N PRO A 95 -2.56 -19.46 -1.19
CA PRO A 95 -2.00 -18.78 -2.37
C PRO A 95 -1.23 -17.50 -1.99
N LEU A 96 -1.68 -16.75 -1.00
CA LEU A 96 -0.98 -15.55 -0.52
C LEU A 96 0.39 -15.90 0.08
N GLY A 97 0.48 -16.99 0.84
CA GLY A 97 1.74 -17.48 1.39
C GLY A 97 2.71 -17.95 0.30
N GLN A 98 2.21 -18.61 -0.76
CA GLN A 98 3.02 -19.01 -1.91
C GLN A 98 3.56 -17.80 -2.68
N VAL A 99 2.73 -16.78 -2.91
CA VAL A 99 3.15 -15.51 -3.54
C VAL A 99 4.25 -14.84 -2.70
N ALA A 100 4.07 -14.74 -1.38
CA ALA A 100 5.05 -14.14 -0.49
C ALA A 100 6.36 -14.94 -0.48
N ALA A 101 6.32 -16.27 -0.52
CA ALA A 101 7.50 -17.12 -0.60
C ALA A 101 8.28 -16.91 -1.90
N ILE A 102 7.60 -16.79 -3.04
CA ILE A 102 8.23 -16.51 -4.34
C ILE A 102 8.91 -15.15 -4.32
N VAL A 103 8.25 -14.11 -3.81
CA VAL A 103 8.83 -12.76 -3.67
C VAL A 103 10.09 -12.81 -2.82
N SER A 104 10.02 -13.45 -1.65
CA SER A 104 11.15 -13.58 -0.74
C SER A 104 12.31 -14.36 -1.35
N ALA A 105 12.05 -15.48 -2.04
CA ALA A 105 13.07 -16.28 -2.70
C ALA A 105 13.79 -15.51 -3.83
N ALA A 106 13.09 -14.58 -4.48
CA ALA A 106 13.67 -13.69 -5.50
C ALA A 106 14.41 -12.47 -4.91
N GLY A 107 14.51 -12.36 -3.58
CA GLY A 107 15.17 -11.23 -2.90
C GLY A 107 14.29 -9.98 -2.80
N GLY A 108 13.01 -10.08 -3.17
CA GLY A 108 12.06 -8.98 -3.08
C GLY A 108 11.56 -8.73 -1.65
N ASN A 109 11.09 -7.52 -1.41
CA ASN A 109 10.44 -7.13 -0.18
C ASN A 109 9.00 -6.68 -0.46
N ILE A 110 8.04 -7.12 0.34
CA ILE A 110 6.66 -6.67 0.26
C ILE A 110 6.53 -5.41 1.11
N GLU A 111 6.40 -4.25 0.45
CA GLU A 111 6.31 -2.95 1.10
C GLU A 111 4.89 -2.67 1.62
N ARG A 112 3.89 -3.11 0.86
CA ARG A 112 2.50 -2.83 1.18
C ARG A 112 1.58 -3.92 0.66
N ILE A 113 0.54 -4.24 1.43
CA ILE A 113 -0.55 -5.11 1.01
C ILE A 113 -1.86 -4.37 1.26
N PHE A 114 -2.70 -4.27 0.23
CA PHE A 114 -4.01 -3.63 0.38
C PHE A 114 -5.06 -4.27 -0.50
N ARG A 115 -6.29 -4.18 -0.05
CA ARG A 115 -7.44 -4.72 -0.79
C ARG A 115 -7.96 -3.70 -1.79
N ILE A 116 -8.01 -4.09 -3.07
CA ILE A 116 -8.51 -3.25 -4.16
C ILE A 116 -9.96 -3.56 -4.55
N ALA A 117 -10.45 -4.78 -4.26
CA ALA A 117 -11.84 -5.15 -4.45
C ALA A 117 -12.30 -6.16 -3.39
N HIS A 118 -13.62 -6.24 -3.14
CA HIS A 118 -14.20 -7.20 -2.19
C HIS A 118 -15.47 -7.90 -2.71
N TYR A 119 -16.04 -7.45 -3.81
CA TYR A 119 -17.21 -8.06 -4.43
C TYR A 119 -17.23 -7.73 -5.94
N PRO A 120 -17.61 -8.69 -6.81
CA PRO A 120 -17.97 -10.09 -6.55
C PRO A 120 -16.78 -11.00 -6.24
N VAL A 121 -15.57 -10.49 -6.37
CA VAL A 121 -14.31 -11.17 -6.06
C VAL A 121 -13.52 -10.35 -5.05
N THR A 122 -12.73 -11.01 -4.22
CA THR A 122 -11.73 -10.34 -3.40
C THR A 122 -10.46 -10.20 -4.20
N ALA A 123 -9.94 -8.97 -4.33
CA ALA A 123 -8.66 -8.70 -4.95
C ALA A 123 -7.74 -7.94 -3.98
N ILE A 124 -6.53 -8.45 -3.84
CA ILE A 124 -5.46 -7.89 -3.00
C ILE A 124 -4.30 -7.51 -3.91
N GLU A 125 -3.78 -6.31 -3.74
CA GLU A 125 -2.56 -5.86 -4.41
C GLU A 125 -1.40 -5.84 -3.41
N LEU A 126 -0.26 -6.43 -3.82
CA LEU A 126 1.01 -6.35 -3.12
C LEU A 126 1.93 -5.42 -3.89
N LEU A 127 2.48 -4.43 -3.21
CA LEU A 127 3.54 -3.58 -3.71
C LEU A 127 4.87 -4.16 -3.27
N VAL A 128 5.72 -4.48 -4.23
CA VAL A 128 6.97 -5.22 -4.00
C VAL A 128 8.15 -4.42 -4.53
N SER A 129 9.22 -4.34 -3.76
CA SER A 129 10.51 -3.74 -4.15
C SER A 129 11.59 -4.80 -4.35
N ASN A 130 12.71 -4.39 -4.94
CA ASN A 130 13.92 -5.20 -5.12
C ASN A 130 13.73 -6.49 -5.93
N VAL A 131 12.75 -6.55 -6.81
CA VAL A 131 12.53 -7.71 -7.68
C VAL A 131 12.13 -7.25 -9.09
N ALA A 132 12.60 -7.99 -10.10
CA ALA A 132 12.18 -7.79 -11.48
C ALA A 132 10.93 -8.64 -11.79
N VAL A 133 10.04 -8.14 -12.63
CA VAL A 133 8.83 -8.86 -13.06
C VAL A 133 9.17 -10.24 -13.63
N ASP A 134 10.18 -10.32 -14.50
CA ASP A 134 10.54 -11.56 -15.18
C ASP A 134 11.08 -12.63 -14.23
N ALA A 135 11.66 -12.23 -13.08
CA ALA A 135 12.19 -13.15 -12.09
C ALA A 135 11.11 -13.95 -11.36
N ILE A 136 9.89 -13.40 -11.26
CA ILE A 136 8.80 -14.00 -10.45
C ILE A 136 7.60 -14.44 -11.30
N LYS A 137 7.47 -13.93 -12.53
CA LYS A 137 6.30 -14.13 -13.37
C LYS A 137 5.95 -15.59 -13.63
N THR A 138 6.94 -16.43 -13.96
CA THR A 138 6.72 -17.85 -14.25
C THR A 138 6.21 -18.59 -13.01
N SER A 139 6.90 -18.44 -11.87
CA SER A 139 6.52 -19.10 -10.62
C SER A 139 5.15 -18.64 -10.11
N LEU A 140 4.81 -17.36 -10.29
CA LEU A 140 3.48 -16.85 -9.95
C LEU A 140 2.38 -17.41 -10.86
N ALA A 141 2.68 -17.64 -12.15
CA ALA A 141 1.75 -18.32 -13.05
C ALA A 141 1.51 -19.79 -12.65
N GLU A 142 2.52 -20.47 -12.12
CA GLU A 142 2.37 -21.82 -11.57
C GLU A 142 1.44 -21.85 -10.35
N VAL A 143 1.56 -20.84 -9.47
CA VAL A 143 0.63 -20.69 -8.33
C VAL A 143 -0.79 -20.47 -8.83
N ALA A 144 -1.01 -19.58 -9.79
CA ALA A 144 -2.33 -19.35 -10.37
C ALA A 144 -2.93 -20.63 -10.97
N ASN A 145 -2.11 -21.40 -11.70
CA ASN A 145 -2.56 -22.66 -12.32
C ASN A 145 -2.86 -23.79 -11.29
N SER A 146 -2.21 -23.76 -10.12
CA SER A 146 -2.37 -24.77 -9.08
C SER A 146 -3.36 -24.41 -7.98
N THR A 147 -3.91 -23.22 -8.04
CA THR A 147 -4.88 -22.68 -7.07
C THR A 147 -6.07 -22.05 -7.81
N GLU A 148 -7.14 -21.78 -7.09
CA GLU A 148 -8.35 -21.13 -7.65
C GLU A 148 -8.25 -19.60 -7.59
N VAL A 149 -7.07 -19.02 -7.89
CA VAL A 149 -6.84 -17.57 -7.92
C VAL A 149 -6.23 -17.13 -9.22
N ASP A 150 -6.56 -15.93 -9.65
CA ASP A 150 -5.88 -15.24 -10.74
C ASP A 150 -4.75 -14.38 -10.16
N ILE A 151 -3.60 -14.37 -10.83
CA ILE A 151 -2.46 -13.55 -10.42
C ILE A 151 -1.99 -12.69 -11.59
N GLY A 152 -2.04 -11.36 -11.39
CA GLY A 152 -1.50 -10.36 -12.32
C GLY A 152 -0.20 -9.80 -11.78
N VAL A 153 0.80 -9.63 -12.67
CA VAL A 153 2.09 -9.01 -12.30
C VAL A 153 2.40 -7.88 -13.26
N GLN A 154 2.72 -6.71 -12.73
CA GLN A 154 2.98 -5.50 -13.51
C GLN A 154 4.17 -4.74 -12.93
N ALA A 155 5.01 -4.19 -13.80
CA ALA A 155 6.00 -3.21 -13.39
C ALA A 155 5.29 -1.94 -12.88
N GLY A 156 5.82 -1.35 -11.82
CA GLY A 156 5.36 -0.09 -11.27
C GLY A 156 5.83 1.13 -12.09
N GLY A 157 5.67 2.31 -11.50
CA GLY A 157 6.04 3.58 -12.08
C GLY A 157 4.96 4.25 -12.94
N LEU A 158 5.31 5.36 -13.56
CA LEU A 158 4.37 6.20 -14.32
C LEU A 158 3.73 5.47 -15.50
N GLN A 159 4.46 4.54 -16.12
CA GLN A 159 3.97 3.75 -17.26
C GLN A 159 2.76 2.86 -16.92
N ARG A 160 2.60 2.43 -15.66
CA ARG A 160 1.45 1.64 -15.22
C ARG A 160 0.14 2.44 -15.29
N ARG A 161 0.20 3.74 -15.05
CA ARG A 161 -0.97 4.63 -15.05
C ARG A 161 -1.32 5.15 -16.44
N ALA A 162 -0.39 5.10 -17.37
CA ALA A 162 -0.61 5.56 -18.75
C ALA A 162 -1.48 4.56 -19.52
N LYS A 163 -2.65 4.97 -19.97
CA LYS A 163 -3.49 4.16 -20.85
C LYS A 163 -2.86 4.15 -22.24
N LYS A 164 -2.43 2.97 -22.71
CA LYS A 164 -1.81 2.78 -24.01
C LYS A 164 -2.80 2.30 -25.09
N LEU A 165 -3.93 1.75 -24.66
CA LEU A 165 -5.00 1.26 -25.49
C LEU A 165 -6.34 1.59 -24.85
N VAL A 166 -7.25 2.13 -25.63
CA VAL A 166 -8.65 2.31 -25.26
C VAL A 166 -9.47 1.48 -26.24
N VAL A 167 -10.26 0.54 -25.72
CA VAL A 167 -11.21 -0.25 -26.49
C VAL A 167 -12.60 0.20 -26.09
N LEU A 168 -13.39 0.57 -27.07
CA LEU A 168 -14.77 1.01 -26.89
C LEU A 168 -15.68 0.09 -27.68
N ASP A 169 -16.78 -0.32 -27.06
CA ASP A 169 -17.92 -0.89 -27.74
C ASP A 169 -18.67 0.23 -28.46
N VAL A 170 -19.19 -0.04 -29.64
CA VAL A 170 -19.81 1.00 -30.49
C VAL A 170 -21.31 1.06 -30.25
N ASP A 171 -21.99 -0.08 -30.38
CA ASP A 171 -23.43 -0.13 -30.33
C ASP A 171 -23.95 0.07 -28.89
N SER A 172 -24.90 0.97 -28.73
CA SER A 172 -25.48 1.32 -27.43
C SER A 172 -24.47 1.80 -26.37
N THR A 173 -23.19 1.98 -26.75
CA THR A 173 -22.12 2.47 -25.88
C THR A 173 -21.54 3.78 -26.39
N LEU A 174 -20.97 3.80 -27.58
CA LEU A 174 -20.43 5.01 -28.20
C LEU A 174 -21.51 5.79 -28.95
N ILE A 175 -22.48 5.09 -29.52
CA ILE A 175 -23.67 5.62 -30.18
C ILE A 175 -24.93 5.05 -29.56
N GLN A 176 -26.03 5.80 -29.62
CA GLN A 176 -27.31 5.38 -29.02
C GLN A 176 -28.07 4.33 -29.86
N GLN A 177 -27.63 4.11 -31.10
CA GLN A 177 -28.25 3.19 -32.05
C GLN A 177 -27.43 1.91 -32.15
N GLU A 178 -28.12 0.81 -32.49
CA GLU A 178 -27.48 -0.43 -32.94
C GLU A 178 -27.30 -0.36 -34.42
N VAL A 179 -26.09 -0.62 -34.93
CA VAL A 179 -25.77 -0.72 -36.33
C VAL A 179 -25.86 -2.20 -36.71
N ILE A 180 -27.05 -2.65 -37.04
CA ILE A 180 -27.28 -3.99 -37.61
C ILE A 180 -27.21 -3.85 -39.13
N GLU A 181 -26.21 -4.44 -39.77
CA GLU A 181 -26.21 -4.71 -41.22
C GLU A 181 -26.85 -6.08 -41.53
#